data_c66f410f3ad412ee852fe6a3334ad409
#
_entry.id   c66f410f3ad412ee852fe6a3334ad409
#
_cell.length_a   1.000
_cell.length_b   1.000
_cell.length_c   1.000
_cell.angle_alpha   90.00
_cell.angle_beta   90.00
_cell.angle_gamma   90.00
#
_symmetry.space_group_name_H-M   'P 1'
#
loop_
_entity.id
_entity.type
_entity.pdbx_description
1 polymer ?
#
loop_
_entity_poly.entity_id
_entity_poly.type
_entity_poly.pdbx_seq_one_letter_code
_entity_poly.pdbx_strand_id
1 'polypeptide(L)'
;MRISAFLIWVSLLLSFLSSTAALAQGCPQADGVHRVDGLLECLVIQTTKPANTQKARNLLVYLHGDSSRGGLYDRHFKHFAPFASADTVFVGLIRPGYADAKKNASTGDKMGGGDNYTAHNVDAVANALQTLKTKYGASRVVVVGYSGGAATAGVILGRHPELIDRVVLIACPCDLNIRRQGWAKNIVRRSISPHEVVDKVFKTVQVTAITGDADVNTTPAQITGYIATLKARGVKARYLEVPKATHDAGILGTKLLQDVVVAYLLKN
;
A
#
# COMPACT_ATOMS: atom_id res chain seq x y z
N MET A 1 -88.30 -11.04 -6.80
CA MET A 1 -87.20 -10.48 -6.00
C MET A 1 -85.87 -11.08 -6.49
N ARG A 2 -85.07 -10.31 -7.22
CA ARG A 2 -83.73 -10.75 -7.73
C ARG A 2 -82.68 -10.00 -6.95
N ILE A 3 -81.83 -10.76 -6.23
CA ILE A 3 -80.69 -10.19 -5.48
C ILE A 3 -79.48 -10.36 -6.35
N SER A 4 -78.90 -9.22 -6.83
CA SER A 4 -77.67 -9.18 -7.60
C SER A 4 -76.48 -9.17 -6.64
N ALA A 5 -75.63 -10.19 -6.72
CA ALA A 5 -74.36 -10.22 -6.00
C ALA A 5 -73.28 -9.41 -6.72
N PHE A 6 -72.75 -8.37 -6.10
CA PHE A 6 -71.59 -7.58 -6.57
C PHE A 6 -70.30 -8.29 -6.13
N LEU A 7 -69.55 -8.79 -7.06
CA LEU A 7 -68.21 -9.33 -6.85
C LEU A 7 -67.20 -8.17 -6.92
N ILE A 8 -66.61 -7.86 -5.76
CA ILE A 8 -65.51 -6.88 -5.63
C ILE A 8 -64.20 -7.62 -5.90
N TRP A 9 -63.54 -7.32 -7.01
CA TRP A 9 -62.19 -7.76 -7.30
C TRP A 9 -61.21 -6.85 -6.56
N VAL A 10 -60.54 -7.34 -5.54
CA VAL A 10 -59.40 -6.66 -4.92
C VAL A 10 -58.13 -7.05 -5.66
N SER A 11 -57.62 -6.17 -6.49
CA SER A 11 -56.32 -6.34 -7.18
C SER A 11 -55.20 -6.02 -6.18
N LEU A 12 -54.53 -7.04 -5.69
CA LEU A 12 -53.29 -6.91 -4.89
C LEU A 12 -52.15 -6.56 -5.86
N LEU A 13 -51.77 -5.28 -5.92
CA LEU A 13 -50.53 -4.83 -6.57
C LEU A 13 -49.37 -5.20 -5.63
N LEU A 14 -48.69 -6.32 -5.91
CA LEU A 14 -47.36 -6.60 -5.31
C LEU A 14 -46.35 -5.66 -5.98
N SER A 15 -46.01 -4.60 -5.29
CA SER A 15 -44.84 -3.76 -5.62
C SER A 15 -43.57 -4.52 -5.30
N PHE A 16 -42.93 -5.13 -6.29
CA PHE A 16 -41.57 -5.64 -6.19
C PHE A 16 -40.64 -4.44 -6.04
N LEU A 17 -40.24 -4.11 -4.81
CA LEU A 17 -39.11 -3.28 -4.52
C LEU A 17 -37.85 -4.03 -4.95
N SER A 18 -37.43 -3.81 -6.20
CA SER A 18 -36.10 -4.20 -6.67
C SER A 18 -35.09 -3.37 -5.91
N SER A 19 -34.59 -3.90 -4.80
CA SER A 19 -33.38 -3.38 -4.18
C SER A 19 -32.23 -3.59 -5.18
N THR A 20 -31.95 -2.58 -5.99
CA THR A 20 -30.67 -2.52 -6.71
C THR A 20 -29.62 -2.38 -5.65
N ALA A 21 -28.96 -3.50 -5.27
CA ALA A 21 -27.69 -3.45 -4.58
C ALA A 21 -26.79 -2.57 -5.44
N ALA A 22 -26.47 -1.39 -4.95
CA ALA A 22 -25.42 -0.57 -5.53
C ALA A 22 -24.15 -1.44 -5.49
N LEU A 23 -23.81 -2.06 -6.61
CA LEU A 23 -22.52 -2.70 -6.79
C LEU A 23 -21.50 -1.62 -6.47
N ALA A 24 -20.64 -1.89 -5.50
CA ALA A 24 -19.56 -1.00 -5.14
C ALA A 24 -18.88 -0.58 -6.44
N GLN A 25 -18.99 0.70 -6.77
CA GLN A 25 -18.43 1.24 -8.00
C GLN A 25 -16.91 1.13 -7.83
N GLY A 26 -16.30 0.14 -8.47
CA GLY A 26 -14.87 0.08 -8.65
C GLY A 26 -14.35 1.40 -9.27
N CYS A 27 -13.12 1.48 -9.67
CA CYS A 27 -12.53 2.67 -10.27
C CYS A 27 -12.89 2.77 -11.77
N PRO A 28 -14.01 3.43 -12.20
CA PRO A 28 -14.44 3.49 -13.60
C PRO A 28 -13.39 4.15 -14.52
N GLN A 29 -12.45 4.90 -13.93
CA GLN A 29 -11.39 5.62 -14.64
C GLN A 29 -10.04 4.89 -14.53
N ALA A 30 -10.03 3.62 -14.10
CA ALA A 30 -8.81 2.83 -13.97
C ALA A 30 -8.22 2.55 -15.35
N ASP A 31 -7.16 3.26 -15.69
CA ASP A 31 -6.35 3.06 -16.90
C ASP A 31 -5.04 2.31 -16.62
N GLY A 32 -4.69 2.15 -15.33
CA GLY A 32 -3.44 1.58 -14.84
C GLY A 32 -2.20 2.41 -15.22
N VAL A 33 -2.39 3.68 -15.53
CA VAL A 33 -1.33 4.67 -15.81
C VAL A 33 -1.45 5.86 -14.86
N HIS A 34 -2.67 6.38 -14.69
CA HIS A 34 -2.98 7.48 -13.79
C HIS A 34 -3.88 7.06 -12.62
N ARG A 35 -4.68 6.01 -12.82
CA ARG A 35 -5.55 5.44 -11.79
C ARG A 35 -5.56 3.91 -11.88
N VAL A 36 -5.70 3.29 -10.71
CA VAL A 36 -5.80 1.84 -10.60
C VAL A 36 -6.93 1.47 -9.63
N ASP A 37 -7.58 0.35 -9.90
CA ASP A 37 -8.59 -0.23 -9.03
C ASP A 37 -7.95 -0.80 -7.77
N GLY A 38 -8.47 -0.42 -6.62
CA GLY A 38 -8.12 -0.87 -5.28
C GLY A 38 -9.33 -1.49 -4.56
N LEU A 39 -10.03 -2.43 -5.18
CA LEU A 39 -11.30 -3.01 -4.72
C LEU A 39 -12.43 -1.97 -4.72
N LEU A 40 -12.72 -1.39 -3.56
CA LEU A 40 -13.72 -0.33 -3.40
C LEU A 40 -13.15 1.07 -3.60
N GLU A 41 -11.82 1.17 -3.75
CA GLU A 41 -11.11 2.43 -3.83
C GLU A 41 -10.53 2.66 -5.23
N CYS A 42 -10.46 3.93 -5.63
CA CYS A 42 -9.82 4.36 -6.87
C CYS A 42 -8.53 5.09 -6.52
N LEU A 43 -7.39 4.43 -6.76
CA LEU A 43 -6.10 4.96 -6.33
C LEU A 43 -5.39 5.71 -7.46
N VAL A 44 -4.89 6.89 -7.13
CA VAL A 44 -4.06 7.70 -8.03
C VAL A 44 -2.66 7.10 -8.12
N ILE A 45 -2.17 6.98 -9.34
CA ILE A 45 -0.82 6.50 -9.61
C ILE A 45 -0.11 7.39 -10.61
N GLN A 46 1.21 7.34 -10.56
CA GLN A 46 2.09 7.92 -11.58
C GLN A 46 2.98 6.79 -12.13
N THR A 47 2.79 6.45 -13.40
CA THR A 47 3.52 5.36 -14.03
C THR A 47 4.64 5.90 -14.92
N THR A 48 5.84 5.35 -14.76
CA THR A 48 6.97 5.58 -15.66
C THR A 48 7.39 4.26 -16.27
N LYS A 49 7.39 4.21 -17.61
CA LYS A 49 7.81 3.04 -18.39
C LYS A 49 8.31 3.48 -19.76
N PRO A 50 9.22 2.74 -20.41
CA PRO A 50 9.54 2.95 -21.83
C PRO A 50 8.30 2.74 -22.71
N ALA A 51 8.24 3.45 -23.84
CA ALA A 51 7.07 3.47 -24.72
C ALA A 51 6.64 2.06 -25.18
N ASN A 52 7.58 1.17 -25.43
CA ASN A 52 7.36 -0.17 -26.00
C ASN A 52 7.27 -1.28 -24.95
N THR A 53 7.18 -0.96 -23.65
CA THR A 53 7.08 -2.00 -22.61
C THR A 53 5.69 -2.59 -22.59
N GLN A 54 5.51 -3.76 -23.18
CA GLN A 54 4.28 -4.55 -23.12
C GLN A 54 4.31 -5.55 -21.96
N LYS A 55 5.51 -6.10 -21.64
CA LYS A 55 5.70 -7.03 -20.54
C LYS A 55 6.96 -6.66 -19.79
N ALA A 56 6.82 -6.41 -18.49
CA ALA A 56 7.95 -6.07 -17.63
C ALA A 56 8.34 -7.29 -16.78
N ARG A 57 9.63 -7.46 -16.50
CA ARG A 57 10.09 -8.41 -15.50
C ARG A 57 9.73 -7.92 -14.09
N ASN A 58 9.94 -6.63 -13.84
CA ASN A 58 9.74 -6.03 -12.53
C ASN A 58 8.63 -4.98 -12.56
N LEU A 59 7.76 -5.04 -11.57
CA LEU A 59 6.90 -3.94 -11.17
C LEU A 59 7.51 -3.32 -9.89
N LEU A 60 8.10 -2.14 -10.02
CA LEU A 60 8.63 -1.36 -8.89
C LEU A 60 7.57 -0.38 -8.42
N VAL A 61 7.09 -0.52 -7.19
CA VAL A 61 6.08 0.38 -6.62
C VAL A 61 6.63 1.11 -5.41
N TYR A 62 6.43 2.43 -5.37
CA TYR A 62 6.74 3.25 -4.22
C TYR A 62 5.47 3.66 -3.47
N LEU A 63 5.47 3.45 -2.14
CA LEU A 63 4.41 3.84 -1.23
C LEU A 63 4.92 4.95 -0.29
N HIS A 64 4.28 6.12 -0.35
CA HIS A 64 4.67 7.29 0.43
C HIS A 64 4.31 7.19 1.92
N GLY A 65 4.94 8.04 2.76
CA GLY A 65 4.66 8.16 4.19
C GLY A 65 3.38 8.95 4.52
N ASP A 66 3.16 9.19 5.82
CA ASP A 66 1.97 9.88 6.34
C ASP A 66 2.14 11.41 6.46
N SER A 67 3.32 11.95 6.17
CA SER A 67 3.58 13.37 6.33
C SER A 67 2.59 14.22 5.55
N SER A 68 1.95 15.14 6.25
CA SER A 68 0.90 16.01 5.71
C SER A 68 1.41 17.35 5.19
N ARG A 69 2.71 17.63 5.22
CA ARG A 69 3.23 18.94 4.78
C ARG A 69 2.94 19.16 3.31
N GLY A 70 1.86 19.90 3.04
CA GLY A 70 1.50 20.42 1.74
C GLY A 70 0.94 19.43 0.72
N GLY A 71 0.61 18.18 1.11
CA GLY A 71 0.01 17.21 0.17
C GLY A 71 0.91 16.79 -0.99
N LEU A 72 2.22 16.94 -0.86
CA LEU A 72 3.17 16.61 -1.93
C LEU A 72 3.67 15.17 -1.82
N TYR A 73 2.76 14.20 -1.82
CA TYR A 73 3.09 12.80 -1.63
C TYR A 73 3.82 12.18 -2.83
N ASP A 74 3.63 12.74 -4.02
CA ASP A 74 4.30 12.35 -5.26
C ASP A 74 5.71 12.93 -5.41
N ARG A 75 6.12 13.90 -4.58
CA ARG A 75 7.45 14.55 -4.66
C ARG A 75 8.63 13.59 -4.59
N HIS A 76 8.43 12.43 -3.99
CA HIS A 76 9.47 11.42 -3.82
C HIS A 76 9.58 10.45 -5.02
N PHE A 77 8.62 10.45 -5.94
CA PHE A 77 8.63 9.55 -7.10
C PHE A 77 9.86 9.75 -7.98
N LYS A 78 10.41 10.98 -8.01
CA LYS A 78 11.64 11.32 -8.72
C LYS A 78 12.87 10.48 -8.32
N HIS A 79 12.89 9.91 -7.10
CA HIS A 79 13.98 9.06 -6.64
C HIS A 79 13.91 7.65 -7.22
N PHE A 80 12.74 7.22 -7.69
CA PHE A 80 12.49 5.86 -8.17
C PHE A 80 12.13 5.77 -9.65
N ALA A 81 11.58 6.84 -10.24
CA ALA A 81 11.27 6.90 -11.67
C ALA A 81 12.47 6.58 -12.58
N PRO A 82 13.70 6.96 -12.24
CA PRO A 82 14.88 6.60 -13.06
C PRO A 82 15.21 5.11 -13.13
N PHE A 83 14.62 4.27 -12.26
CA PHE A 83 14.76 2.80 -12.34
C PHE A 83 13.87 2.16 -13.41
N ALA A 84 12.96 2.91 -14.02
CA ALA A 84 12.17 2.43 -15.14
C ALA A 84 13.11 2.08 -16.33
N SER A 85 12.90 0.92 -16.90
CA SER A 85 13.74 0.36 -17.98
C SER A 85 12.90 -0.58 -18.84
N ALA A 86 13.51 -1.17 -19.88
CA ALA A 86 12.83 -2.17 -20.70
C ALA A 86 12.21 -3.31 -19.85
N ASP A 87 12.86 -3.66 -18.75
CA ASP A 87 12.45 -4.76 -17.86
C ASP A 87 11.72 -4.29 -16.60
N THR A 88 11.59 -2.99 -16.39
CA THR A 88 11.02 -2.45 -15.13
C THR A 88 10.01 -1.34 -15.40
N VAL A 89 8.79 -1.54 -14.96
CA VAL A 89 7.80 -0.48 -14.84
C VAL A 89 7.85 0.09 -13.42
N PHE A 90 8.00 1.41 -13.30
CA PHE A 90 7.89 2.11 -12.02
C PHE A 90 6.48 2.68 -11.85
N VAL A 91 5.92 2.55 -10.65
CA VAL A 91 4.65 3.14 -10.25
C VAL A 91 4.81 3.82 -8.89
N GLY A 92 4.62 5.13 -8.85
CA GLY A 92 4.37 5.85 -7.61
C GLY A 92 2.88 5.80 -7.28
N LEU A 93 2.50 5.26 -6.12
CA LEU A 93 1.12 5.08 -5.71
C LEU A 93 0.76 6.04 -4.57
N ILE A 94 -0.32 6.79 -4.76
CA ILE A 94 -0.93 7.63 -3.72
C ILE A 94 -1.89 6.75 -2.92
N ARG A 95 -1.58 6.52 -1.64
CA ARG A 95 -2.34 5.64 -0.75
C ARG A 95 -3.78 6.16 -0.52
N PRO A 96 -4.73 5.30 -0.08
CA PRO A 96 -6.12 5.69 0.18
C PRO A 96 -6.23 6.92 1.07
N GLY A 97 -7.09 7.88 0.67
CA GLY A 97 -7.35 9.13 1.39
C GLY A 97 -6.29 10.23 1.24
N TYR A 98 -5.23 10.00 0.46
CA TYR A 98 -4.19 11.00 0.17
C TYR A 98 -4.34 11.57 -1.25
N ALA A 99 -3.66 12.69 -1.52
CA ALA A 99 -3.65 13.33 -2.83
C ALA A 99 -2.23 13.66 -3.30
N ASP A 100 -2.04 13.77 -4.61
CA ASP A 100 -0.80 14.24 -5.22
C ASP A 100 -0.69 15.80 -5.14
N ALA A 101 0.41 16.35 -5.65
CA ALA A 101 0.65 17.80 -5.69
C ALA A 101 -0.37 18.54 -6.57
N LYS A 102 -1.00 17.87 -7.52
CA LYS A 102 -2.03 18.43 -8.40
C LYS A 102 -3.43 18.30 -7.79
N LYS A 103 -3.54 17.83 -6.54
CA LYS A 103 -4.78 17.58 -5.81
C LYS A 103 -5.63 16.43 -6.39
N ASN A 104 -5.06 15.55 -7.23
CA ASN A 104 -5.72 14.32 -7.57
C ASN A 104 -5.71 13.42 -6.34
N ALA A 105 -6.89 13.06 -5.85
CA ALA A 105 -7.05 12.27 -4.65
C ALA A 105 -7.33 10.80 -4.98
N SER A 106 -6.69 9.90 -4.23
CA SER A 106 -7.14 8.53 -4.06
C SER A 106 -8.38 8.54 -3.16
N THR A 107 -9.39 7.75 -3.49
CA THR A 107 -10.54 7.58 -2.61
C THR A 107 -10.14 6.86 -1.31
N GLY A 108 -11.08 6.71 -0.40
CA GLY A 108 -10.80 6.15 0.94
C GLY A 108 -10.50 7.20 1.99
N ASP A 109 -10.13 6.75 3.19
CA ASP A 109 -9.91 7.61 4.34
C ASP A 109 -8.47 7.48 4.88
N LYS A 110 -7.79 8.62 5.07
CA LYS A 110 -6.46 8.66 5.69
C LYS A 110 -6.48 8.57 7.22
N MET A 111 -7.67 8.52 7.85
CA MET A 111 -7.87 8.26 9.29
C MET A 111 -7.08 9.19 10.22
N GLY A 112 -6.86 10.43 9.84
CA GLY A 112 -6.19 11.42 10.71
C GLY A 112 -4.67 11.36 10.73
N GLY A 113 -4.04 10.49 9.95
CA GLY A 113 -2.58 10.34 9.85
C GLY A 113 -1.99 9.44 10.93
N GLY A 114 -1.13 8.53 10.51
CA GLY A 114 -0.45 7.56 11.38
C GLY A 114 -1.33 6.41 11.89
N ASP A 115 -2.59 6.32 11.48
CA ASP A 115 -3.52 5.22 11.81
C ASP A 115 -4.36 4.78 10.61
N ASN A 116 -3.79 4.77 9.41
CA ASN A 116 -4.51 4.39 8.20
C ASN A 116 -4.09 3.04 7.60
N TYR A 117 -3.37 2.22 8.35
CA TYR A 117 -2.99 0.86 7.94
C TYR A 117 -4.10 -0.13 8.29
N THR A 118 -5.35 0.26 8.08
CA THR A 118 -6.51 -0.58 8.30
C THR A 118 -6.56 -1.72 7.30
N ALA A 119 -7.29 -2.80 7.62
CA ALA A 119 -7.48 -3.90 6.68
C ALA A 119 -7.96 -3.38 5.32
N HIS A 120 -8.99 -2.51 5.32
CA HIS A 120 -9.56 -1.92 4.10
C HIS A 120 -8.52 -1.19 3.24
N ASN A 121 -7.76 -0.26 3.83
CA ASN A 121 -6.76 0.51 3.08
C ASN A 121 -5.59 -0.34 2.60
N VAL A 122 -5.17 -1.32 3.40
CA VAL A 122 -4.11 -2.26 3.03
C VAL A 122 -4.54 -3.16 1.89
N ASP A 123 -5.77 -3.70 1.96
CA ASP A 123 -6.35 -4.56 0.93
C ASP A 123 -6.58 -3.79 -0.38
N ALA A 124 -6.95 -2.51 -0.31
CA ALA A 124 -7.03 -1.63 -1.47
C ALA A 124 -5.67 -1.48 -2.18
N VAL A 125 -4.60 -1.24 -1.43
CA VAL A 125 -3.25 -1.17 -1.99
C VAL A 125 -2.81 -2.52 -2.56
N ALA A 126 -3.09 -3.62 -1.85
CA ALA A 126 -2.75 -4.97 -2.32
C ALA A 126 -3.46 -5.31 -3.63
N ASN A 127 -4.76 -5.00 -3.75
CA ASN A 127 -5.50 -5.18 -5.00
C ASN A 127 -4.91 -4.35 -6.15
N ALA A 128 -4.55 -3.10 -5.89
CA ALA A 128 -3.88 -2.25 -6.87
C ALA A 128 -2.55 -2.85 -7.34
N LEU A 129 -1.74 -3.39 -6.44
CA LEU A 129 -0.51 -4.10 -6.79
C LEU A 129 -0.79 -5.31 -7.69
N GLN A 130 -1.81 -6.12 -7.36
CA GLN A 130 -2.20 -7.29 -8.15
C GLN A 130 -2.69 -6.88 -9.54
N THR A 131 -3.51 -5.85 -9.63
CA THR A 131 -4.02 -5.30 -10.90
C THR A 131 -2.87 -4.82 -11.79
N LEU A 132 -1.92 -4.08 -11.23
CA LEU A 132 -0.74 -3.59 -11.95
C LEU A 132 0.19 -4.73 -12.35
N LYS A 133 0.41 -5.74 -11.49
CA LYS A 133 1.18 -6.95 -11.79
C LYS A 133 0.62 -7.64 -13.03
N THR A 134 -0.69 -7.83 -13.06
CA THR A 134 -1.41 -8.44 -14.21
C THR A 134 -1.30 -7.57 -15.44
N LYS A 135 -1.60 -6.27 -15.33
CA LYS A 135 -1.57 -5.32 -16.45
C LYS A 135 -0.22 -5.28 -17.17
N TYR A 136 0.87 -5.26 -16.41
CA TYR A 136 2.22 -5.19 -16.97
C TYR A 136 2.87 -6.55 -17.16
N GLY A 137 2.16 -7.66 -16.88
CA GLY A 137 2.68 -9.02 -17.00
C GLY A 137 3.94 -9.24 -16.16
N ALA A 138 4.04 -8.54 -15.02
CA ALA A 138 5.25 -8.54 -14.22
C ALA A 138 5.42 -9.88 -13.50
N SER A 139 6.60 -10.48 -13.66
CA SER A 139 6.95 -11.73 -12.95
C SER A 139 7.46 -11.47 -11.52
N ARG A 140 7.78 -10.20 -11.20
CA ARG A 140 8.28 -9.80 -9.88
C ARG A 140 7.68 -8.47 -9.45
N VAL A 141 7.20 -8.40 -8.20
CA VAL A 141 6.75 -7.18 -7.53
C VAL A 141 7.80 -6.76 -6.50
N VAL A 142 8.34 -5.57 -6.68
CA VAL A 142 9.28 -4.92 -5.76
C VAL A 142 8.58 -3.71 -5.16
N VAL A 143 8.45 -3.66 -3.85
CA VAL A 143 7.82 -2.52 -3.17
C VAL A 143 8.85 -1.77 -2.35
N VAL A 144 8.85 -0.46 -2.46
CA VAL A 144 9.61 0.45 -1.58
C VAL A 144 8.61 1.29 -0.81
N GLY A 145 8.55 1.09 0.49
CA GLY A 145 7.68 1.86 1.38
C GLY A 145 8.48 2.79 2.29
N TYR A 146 7.99 4.02 2.47
CA TYR A 146 8.57 4.99 3.40
C TYR A 146 7.58 5.29 4.52
N SER A 147 8.03 5.21 5.78
CA SER A 147 7.22 5.53 6.97
C SER A 147 5.88 4.78 6.95
N GLY A 148 4.74 5.45 6.91
CA GLY A 148 3.43 4.81 6.78
C GLY A 148 3.27 3.93 5.54
N GLY A 149 3.94 4.23 4.43
CA GLY A 149 3.99 3.35 3.26
C GLY A 149 4.76 2.06 3.53
N ALA A 150 5.78 2.11 4.39
CA ALA A 150 6.50 0.93 4.83
C ALA A 150 5.64 0.06 5.77
N ALA A 151 4.86 0.68 6.68
CA ALA A 151 3.90 -0.05 7.49
C ALA A 151 2.85 -0.74 6.61
N THR A 152 2.28 -0.02 5.63
CA THR A 152 1.32 -0.59 4.66
C THR A 152 1.92 -1.81 3.96
N ALA A 153 3.15 -1.69 3.41
CA ALA A 153 3.85 -2.79 2.76
C ALA A 153 4.09 -3.97 3.72
N GLY A 154 4.52 -3.68 4.95
CA GLY A 154 4.75 -4.70 5.98
C GLY A 154 3.49 -5.47 6.37
N VAL A 155 2.33 -4.82 6.41
CA VAL A 155 1.04 -5.49 6.65
C VAL A 155 0.61 -6.32 5.43
N ILE A 156 0.85 -5.83 4.20
CA ILE A 156 0.58 -6.60 2.97
C ILE A 156 1.34 -7.93 2.97
N LEU A 157 2.59 -7.96 3.44
CA LEU A 157 3.38 -9.20 3.49
C LEU A 157 2.70 -10.33 4.26
N GLY A 158 1.97 -10.00 5.33
CA GLY A 158 1.26 -11.01 6.13
C GLY A 158 -0.19 -11.23 5.69
N ARG A 159 -0.85 -10.23 5.13
CA ARG A 159 -2.26 -10.35 4.71
C ARG A 159 -2.44 -10.91 3.29
N HIS A 160 -1.48 -10.59 2.41
CA HIS A 160 -1.47 -11.01 1.00
C HIS A 160 -0.13 -11.67 0.68
N PRO A 161 0.15 -12.84 1.27
CA PRO A 161 1.39 -13.56 1.04
C PRO A 161 1.55 -13.84 -0.47
N GLU A 162 2.80 -13.93 -0.93
CA GLU A 162 3.16 -14.14 -2.35
C GLU A 162 2.90 -12.97 -3.31
N LEU A 163 2.24 -11.89 -2.86
CA LEU A 163 2.02 -10.72 -3.73
C LEU A 163 3.30 -9.90 -3.96
N ILE A 164 4.12 -9.76 -2.91
CA ILE A 164 5.37 -8.99 -2.94
C ILE A 164 6.55 -9.95 -2.88
N ASP A 165 7.39 -9.93 -3.90
CA ASP A 165 8.60 -10.76 -3.94
C ASP A 165 9.76 -10.13 -3.15
N ARG A 166 9.87 -8.80 -3.20
CA ARG A 166 10.94 -8.04 -2.54
C ARG A 166 10.41 -6.73 -1.98
N VAL A 167 10.84 -6.39 -0.78
CA VAL A 167 10.40 -5.15 -0.14
C VAL A 167 11.54 -4.41 0.53
N VAL A 168 11.54 -3.09 0.38
CA VAL A 168 12.38 -2.18 1.16
C VAL A 168 11.48 -1.38 2.09
N LEU A 169 11.66 -1.55 3.39
CA LEU A 169 10.91 -0.87 4.44
C LEU A 169 11.77 0.26 5.01
N ILE A 170 11.49 1.49 4.63
CA ILE A 170 12.28 2.65 5.03
C ILE A 170 11.57 3.37 6.17
N ALA A 171 12.29 3.58 7.29
CA ALA A 171 11.79 4.27 8.48
C ALA A 171 10.39 3.72 8.88
N CYS A 172 10.28 2.39 8.97
CA CYS A 172 9.02 1.68 9.17
C CYS A 172 8.58 1.70 10.64
N PRO A 173 7.37 2.16 10.95
CA PRO A 173 6.76 1.88 12.25
C PRO A 173 6.24 0.43 12.26
N CYS A 174 7.14 -0.54 12.14
CA CYS A 174 6.81 -1.94 11.95
C CYS A 174 6.29 -2.62 13.23
N ASP A 175 6.54 -2.03 14.40
CA ASP A 175 5.85 -2.38 15.65
C ASP A 175 5.06 -1.16 16.15
N LEU A 176 3.79 -1.12 15.84
CA LEU A 176 2.90 -0.05 16.28
C LEU A 176 2.65 -0.07 17.79
N ASN A 177 2.86 -1.18 18.49
CA ASN A 177 2.71 -1.22 19.94
C ASN A 177 3.77 -0.36 20.61
N ILE A 178 5.01 -0.39 20.13
CA ILE A 178 6.07 0.52 20.59
C ILE A 178 5.67 1.98 20.30
N ARG A 179 5.26 2.28 19.07
CA ARG A 179 4.85 3.63 18.66
C ARG A 179 3.67 4.16 19.48
N ARG A 180 2.73 3.29 19.86
CA ARG A 180 1.48 3.64 20.55
C ARG A 180 1.64 3.83 22.06
N GLN A 181 2.81 3.56 22.64
CA GLN A 181 3.02 3.68 24.09
C GLN A 181 2.73 5.06 24.65
N GLY A 182 2.93 6.13 23.84
CA GLY A 182 2.58 7.51 24.18
C GLY A 182 1.16 7.95 23.82
N TRP A 183 0.32 7.09 23.26
CA TRP A 183 -1.02 7.48 22.84
C TRP A 183 -2.02 7.43 23.99
N ALA A 184 -2.98 8.34 23.99
CA ALA A 184 -4.06 8.33 24.99
C ALA A 184 -4.83 6.99 24.95
N LYS A 185 -5.19 6.48 26.13
CA LYS A 185 -5.83 5.14 26.25
C LYS A 185 -7.18 5.01 25.56
N ASN A 186 -7.86 6.13 25.32
CA ASN A 186 -9.19 6.19 24.69
C ASN A 186 -9.15 6.33 23.16
N ILE A 187 -7.96 6.37 22.54
CA ILE A 187 -7.86 6.42 21.08
C ILE A 187 -8.18 5.04 20.51
N VAL A 188 -9.18 4.99 19.62
CA VAL A 188 -9.52 3.80 18.86
C VAL A 188 -8.39 3.54 17.86
N ARG A 189 -7.74 2.39 18.01
CA ARG A 189 -6.63 1.97 17.16
C ARG A 189 -7.16 1.08 16.05
N ARG A 190 -7.08 1.53 14.81
CA ARG A 190 -7.64 0.83 13.64
C ARG A 190 -6.57 0.18 12.77
N SER A 191 -5.34 0.69 12.80
CA SER A 191 -4.22 0.15 12.03
C SER A 191 -3.76 -1.20 12.56
N ILE A 192 -3.48 -2.09 11.63
CA ILE A 192 -2.80 -3.35 11.86
C ILE A 192 -1.30 -3.07 11.94
N SER A 193 -0.61 -3.61 12.93
CA SER A 193 0.85 -3.56 12.99
C SER A 193 1.45 -4.63 12.05
N PRO A 194 2.50 -4.31 11.28
CA PRO A 194 3.26 -5.33 10.57
C PRO A 194 3.70 -6.49 11.48
N HIS A 195 4.06 -6.19 12.74
CA HIS A 195 4.46 -7.20 13.72
C HIS A 195 3.31 -8.14 14.11
N GLU A 196 2.05 -7.67 14.09
CA GLU A 196 0.87 -8.50 14.41
C GLU A 196 0.56 -9.57 13.34
N VAL A 197 1.10 -9.41 12.14
CA VAL A 197 0.88 -10.35 11.02
C VAL A 197 2.17 -11.02 10.54
N VAL A 198 3.25 -10.87 11.30
CA VAL A 198 4.58 -11.37 10.92
C VAL A 198 4.63 -12.89 10.78
N ASP A 199 3.79 -13.61 11.51
CA ASP A 199 3.66 -15.07 11.47
C ASP A 199 3.12 -15.59 10.13
N LYS A 200 2.45 -14.76 9.35
CA LYS A 200 1.86 -15.09 8.05
C LYS A 200 2.77 -14.75 6.87
N VAL A 201 3.89 -14.07 7.12
CA VAL A 201 4.83 -13.68 6.06
C VAL A 201 5.50 -14.91 5.46
N PHE A 202 5.48 -15.01 4.14
CA PHE A 202 6.07 -16.13 3.42
C PHE A 202 7.61 -16.06 3.41
N LYS A 203 8.24 -17.24 3.48
CA LYS A 203 9.70 -17.35 3.54
C LYS A 203 10.40 -16.95 2.23
N THR A 204 9.66 -16.94 1.12
CA THR A 204 10.18 -16.61 -0.21
C THR A 204 10.45 -15.12 -0.41
N VAL A 205 9.78 -14.25 0.35
CA VAL A 205 9.98 -12.81 0.25
C VAL A 205 11.38 -12.39 0.74
N GLN A 206 11.95 -11.37 0.10
CA GLN A 206 13.18 -10.74 0.56
C GLN A 206 12.87 -9.37 1.16
N VAL A 207 13.27 -9.16 2.41
CA VAL A 207 12.99 -7.94 3.16
C VAL A 207 14.29 -7.21 3.48
N THR A 208 14.41 -5.95 3.09
CA THR A 208 15.45 -5.05 3.58
C THR A 208 14.78 -3.89 4.33
N ALA A 209 15.13 -3.71 5.58
CA ALA A 209 14.71 -2.56 6.37
C ALA A 209 15.86 -1.54 6.43
N ILE A 210 15.53 -0.25 6.29
CA ILE A 210 16.50 0.85 6.34
C ILE A 210 15.95 1.94 7.26
N THR A 211 16.72 2.35 8.27
CA THR A 211 16.32 3.42 9.19
C THR A 211 17.54 4.29 9.52
N GLY A 212 17.33 5.57 9.79
CA GLY A 212 18.37 6.44 10.33
C GLY A 212 18.61 6.14 11.80
N ASP A 213 19.86 6.15 12.25
CA ASP A 213 20.22 5.94 13.67
C ASP A 213 19.74 7.09 14.57
N ALA A 214 19.54 8.29 14.01
CA ALA A 214 18.98 9.47 14.67
C ALA A 214 17.47 9.65 14.45
N ASP A 215 16.76 8.65 13.93
CA ASP A 215 15.31 8.70 13.75
C ASP A 215 14.58 8.50 15.08
N VAL A 216 14.03 9.59 15.61
CA VAL A 216 13.26 9.59 16.87
C VAL A 216 11.75 9.36 16.67
N ASN A 217 11.28 9.39 15.45
CA ASN A 217 9.85 9.16 15.11
C ASN A 217 9.55 7.68 14.84
N THR A 218 10.35 7.05 14.00
CA THR A 218 10.34 5.61 13.76
C THR A 218 11.71 5.06 14.15
N THR A 219 11.88 4.89 15.46
CA THR A 219 13.17 4.51 16.02
C THR A 219 13.65 3.14 15.52
N PRO A 220 14.97 2.88 15.49
CA PRO A 220 15.50 1.56 15.17
C PRO A 220 14.81 0.42 15.92
N ALA A 221 14.42 0.62 17.17
CA ALA A 221 13.72 -0.39 17.97
C ALA A 221 12.37 -0.84 17.37
N GLN A 222 11.65 0.04 16.70
CA GLN A 222 10.36 -0.29 16.08
C GLN A 222 10.49 -1.25 14.90
N ILE A 223 11.66 -1.37 14.31
CA ILE A 223 11.87 -2.19 13.10
C ILE A 223 12.79 -3.38 13.35
N THR A 224 13.76 -3.27 14.26
CA THR A 224 14.72 -4.35 14.52
C THR A 224 14.04 -5.59 15.11
N GLY A 225 13.05 -5.42 16.00
CA GLY A 225 12.25 -6.52 16.54
C GLY A 225 11.48 -7.27 15.43
N TYR A 226 10.85 -6.54 14.52
CA TYR A 226 10.17 -7.11 13.37
C TYR A 226 11.12 -7.91 12.47
N ILE A 227 12.29 -7.34 12.14
CA ILE A 227 13.32 -8.03 11.34
C ILE A 227 13.88 -9.27 12.05
N ALA A 228 14.09 -9.20 13.37
CA ALA A 228 14.52 -10.35 14.14
C ALA A 228 13.51 -11.50 14.07
N THR A 229 12.22 -11.19 14.23
CA THR A 229 11.14 -12.18 14.10
C THR A 229 11.08 -12.79 12.71
N LEU A 230 11.18 -11.99 11.64
CA LEU A 230 11.24 -12.49 10.26
C LEU A 230 12.42 -13.47 10.06
N LYS A 231 13.62 -13.12 10.56
CA LYS A 231 14.80 -13.99 10.49
C LYS A 231 14.60 -15.30 11.23
N ALA A 232 14.07 -15.26 12.44
CA ALA A 232 13.79 -16.45 13.25
C ALA A 232 12.80 -17.40 12.53
N ARG A 233 11.93 -16.87 11.69
CA ARG A 233 10.99 -17.63 10.86
C ARG A 233 11.60 -18.16 9.54
N GLY A 234 12.86 -17.84 9.26
CA GLY A 234 13.57 -18.23 8.04
C GLY A 234 13.31 -17.34 6.83
N VAL A 235 12.74 -16.15 7.02
CA VAL A 235 12.60 -15.14 5.96
C VAL A 235 13.96 -14.49 5.70
N LYS A 236 14.32 -14.25 4.44
CA LYS A 236 15.52 -13.49 4.05
C LYS A 236 15.33 -12.01 4.40
N ALA A 237 15.60 -11.65 5.64
CA ALA A 237 15.42 -10.29 6.14
C ALA A 237 16.77 -9.70 6.61
N ARG A 238 16.98 -8.41 6.38
CA ARG A 238 18.15 -7.67 6.87
C ARG A 238 17.75 -6.26 7.29
N TYR A 239 18.53 -5.71 8.21
CA TYR A 239 18.43 -4.34 8.68
C TYR A 239 19.72 -3.59 8.31
N LEU A 240 19.56 -2.37 7.81
CA LEU A 240 20.63 -1.44 7.47
C LEU A 240 20.36 -0.10 8.15
N GLU A 241 21.40 0.50 8.66
CA GLU A 241 21.34 1.81 9.31
C GLU A 241 21.97 2.88 8.43
N VAL A 242 21.38 4.08 8.44
CA VAL A 242 21.97 5.27 7.80
C VAL A 242 22.49 6.19 8.91
N PRO A 243 23.80 6.36 9.04
CA PRO A 243 24.38 7.17 10.10
C PRO A 243 23.88 8.61 10.07
N LYS A 244 23.52 9.17 11.23
CA LYS A 244 23.07 10.53 11.44
C LYS A 244 21.79 10.93 10.68
N ALA A 245 21.12 9.98 10.04
CA ALA A 245 19.85 10.25 9.38
C ALA A 245 18.70 10.30 10.40
N THR A 246 17.82 11.27 10.21
CA THR A 246 16.59 11.46 10.98
C THR A 246 15.39 10.95 10.21
N HIS A 247 14.17 11.18 10.73
CA HIS A 247 12.93 10.83 10.02
C HIS A 247 12.62 11.83 8.90
N ASP A 248 13.47 11.91 7.90
CA ASP A 248 13.27 12.78 6.74
C ASP A 248 13.47 12.01 5.42
N ALA A 249 13.00 12.63 4.35
CA ALA A 249 13.07 12.04 3.03
C ALA A 249 14.48 12.05 2.40
N GLY A 250 15.48 12.63 3.04
CA GLY A 250 16.86 12.60 2.57
C GLY A 250 17.37 11.18 2.41
N ILE A 251 16.90 10.26 3.27
CA ILE A 251 17.21 8.83 3.17
C ILE A 251 16.85 8.23 1.81
N LEU A 252 15.83 8.77 1.12
CA LEU A 252 15.35 8.28 -0.18
C LEU A 252 16.35 8.55 -1.32
N GLY A 253 17.24 9.54 -1.15
CA GLY A 253 18.28 9.88 -2.11
C GLY A 253 19.63 9.22 -1.84
N THR A 254 19.75 8.40 -0.80
CA THR A 254 21.03 7.80 -0.42
C THR A 254 21.48 6.73 -1.41
N LYS A 255 22.81 6.66 -1.64
CA LYS A 255 23.39 5.58 -2.44
C LYS A 255 23.07 4.20 -1.89
N LEU A 256 23.05 4.06 -0.57
CA LEU A 256 22.70 2.80 0.09
C LEU A 256 21.33 2.29 -0.36
N LEU A 257 20.31 3.13 -0.36
CA LEU A 257 18.97 2.75 -0.81
C LEU A 257 18.95 2.42 -2.31
N GLN A 258 19.59 3.24 -3.13
CA GLN A 258 19.65 3.02 -4.57
C GLN A 258 20.30 1.67 -4.89
N ASP A 259 21.43 1.35 -4.25
CA ASP A 259 22.13 0.06 -4.42
C ASP A 259 21.22 -1.13 -4.02
N VAL A 260 20.44 -0.99 -2.95
CA VAL A 260 19.48 -2.02 -2.55
C VAL A 260 18.39 -2.22 -3.60
N VAL A 261 17.81 -1.13 -4.12
CA VAL A 261 16.78 -1.20 -5.16
C VAL A 261 17.33 -1.83 -6.43
N VAL A 262 18.51 -1.39 -6.91
CA VAL A 262 19.20 -1.99 -8.07
C VAL A 262 19.41 -3.49 -7.86
N ALA A 263 19.94 -3.89 -6.69
CA ALA A 263 20.15 -5.31 -6.38
C ALA A 263 18.85 -6.12 -6.42
N TYR A 264 17.72 -5.50 -6.03
CA TYR A 264 16.41 -6.13 -6.05
C TYR A 264 15.80 -6.24 -7.45
N LEU A 265 16.14 -5.33 -8.34
CA LEU A 265 15.68 -5.37 -9.73
C LEU A 265 16.52 -6.34 -10.58
N LEU A 266 17.84 -6.42 -10.35
CA LEU A 266 18.76 -7.19 -11.20
C LEU A 266 18.90 -8.67 -10.80
N LYS A 267 18.87 -8.99 -9.48
CA LYS A 267 19.09 -10.39 -9.05
C LYS A 267 17.94 -11.31 -9.49
N ASN A 268 18.30 -12.48 -9.95
CA ASN A 268 17.36 -13.59 -10.22
C ASN A 268 16.81 -14.19 -8.93
#